data_15114db0b2e16e9eaaccb8d3a7c42a97
#
_entry.id   15114db0b2e16e9eaaccb8d3a7c42a97
#
_cell.length_a   1.000
_cell.length_b   1.000
_cell.length_c   1.000
_cell.angle_alpha   90.00
_cell.angle_beta   90.00
_cell.angle_gamma   90.00
#
_symmetry.space_group_name_H-M   'P 1'
#
loop_
_entity.id
_entity.type
_entity.pdbx_description
1 polymer ?
#
loop_
_entity_poly.entity_id
_entity_poly.type
_entity_poly.pdbx_seq_one_letter_code
_entity_poly.pdbx_strand_id
1 'polypeptide(L)'
;FPARLPRLPGPPPRPEDTVGPMRALIIVDVQNDFCEGGSLAVAGGTAVARAISERLAAGHDYAHVVATKDFHVDPGAHFSDHPDYAASWPPHCVAGTPGADFHPDLDTGAVETVFTKGAHAAAYSGFEGADEAGTPLADWLRARGVDEVDVAGIATDYCVHATAADAARAGFATRVLLDLTAGVAPESTAKAIEDLRALGADLTGTVAGAS
;
A
#
# COMPACT_ATOMS: atom_id res chain seq x y z
N PHE A 1 57.99 -27.93 21.20
CA PHE A 1 56.84 -27.40 20.50
C PHE A 1 55.57 -27.68 21.35
N PRO A 2 54.80 -26.67 21.82
CA PRO A 2 53.54 -26.93 22.51
C PRO A 2 52.44 -27.26 21.51
N ALA A 3 51.77 -28.40 21.72
CA ALA A 3 50.61 -28.83 20.96
C ALA A 3 49.45 -27.86 21.15
N ARG A 4 48.88 -27.33 20.08
CA ARG A 4 47.64 -26.56 20.10
C ARG A 4 46.47 -27.51 20.41
N LEU A 5 45.77 -27.22 21.50
CA LEU A 5 44.49 -27.88 21.79
C LEU A 5 43.45 -27.55 20.72
N PRO A 6 42.63 -28.51 20.27
CA PRO A 6 41.55 -28.25 19.32
C PRO A 6 40.51 -27.30 19.94
N ARG A 7 40.08 -26.30 19.17
CA ARG A 7 38.97 -25.42 19.57
C ARG A 7 37.71 -26.25 19.66
N LEU A 8 37.00 -26.15 20.77
CA LEU A 8 35.67 -26.73 20.90
C LEU A 8 34.73 -26.06 19.89
N PRO A 9 33.79 -26.81 19.28
CA PRO A 9 32.75 -26.23 18.45
C PRO A 9 31.92 -25.25 19.27
N GLY A 10 31.61 -24.09 18.67
CA GLY A 10 30.73 -23.09 19.30
C GLY A 10 29.34 -23.66 19.56
N PRO A 11 28.56 -23.03 20.46
CA PRO A 11 27.18 -23.46 20.72
C PRO A 11 26.38 -23.44 19.40
N PRO A 12 25.40 -24.35 19.25
CA PRO A 12 24.50 -24.33 18.08
C PRO A 12 23.73 -23.00 18.03
N PRO A 13 23.37 -22.49 16.84
CA PRO A 13 22.58 -21.28 16.70
C PRO A 13 21.27 -21.43 17.46
N ARG A 14 20.83 -20.36 18.13
CA ARG A 14 19.58 -20.34 18.86
C ARG A 14 18.41 -20.40 17.85
N PRO A 15 17.27 -20.98 18.21
CA PRO A 15 16.07 -21.03 17.35
C PRO A 15 15.56 -19.66 16.91
N GLU A 16 15.95 -18.60 17.59
CA GLU A 16 15.58 -17.19 17.32
C GLU A 16 16.31 -16.61 16.07
N ASP A 17 17.37 -17.27 15.59
CA ASP A 17 18.18 -16.80 14.45
C ASP A 17 17.61 -17.20 13.06
N THR A 18 16.40 -17.80 13.01
CA THR A 18 15.78 -18.32 11.79
C THR A 18 14.39 -17.74 11.49
N VAL A 19 14.01 -16.61 12.11
CA VAL A 19 12.78 -15.93 11.70
C VAL A 19 13.06 -15.27 10.34
N GLY A 20 12.44 -15.80 9.30
CA GLY A 20 12.50 -15.19 7.97
C GLY A 20 11.96 -13.76 7.98
N PRO A 21 12.15 -13.00 6.89
CA PRO A 21 11.71 -11.61 6.81
C PRO A 21 10.21 -11.50 7.11
N MET A 22 9.86 -10.52 7.95
CA MET A 22 8.47 -10.29 8.32
C MET A 22 7.81 -9.35 7.33
N ARG A 23 6.90 -9.91 6.53
CA ARG A 23 6.25 -9.19 5.42
C ARG A 23 4.84 -8.76 5.76
N ALA A 24 4.51 -7.51 5.42
CA ALA A 24 3.14 -7.00 5.46
C ALA A 24 2.59 -6.71 4.05
N LEU A 25 1.28 -6.86 3.87
CA LEU A 25 0.56 -6.33 2.71
C LEU A 25 -0.07 -5.00 3.09
N ILE A 26 0.14 -3.97 2.26
CA ILE A 26 -0.53 -2.67 2.35
C ILE A 26 -1.51 -2.57 1.18
N ILE A 27 -2.81 -2.58 1.48
CA ILE A 27 -3.89 -2.41 0.51
C ILE A 27 -4.24 -0.92 0.46
N VAL A 28 -3.94 -0.26 -0.66
CA VAL A 28 -4.02 1.19 -0.80
C VAL A 28 -5.35 1.59 -1.42
N ASP A 29 -6.18 2.30 -0.68
CA ASP A 29 -7.31 3.11 -1.13
C ASP A 29 -8.31 2.40 -2.07
N VAL A 30 -8.63 1.14 -1.81
CA VAL A 30 -9.62 0.39 -2.60
C VAL A 30 -11.04 0.77 -2.13
N GLN A 31 -11.41 2.02 -2.45
CA GLN A 31 -12.65 2.67 -2.00
C GLN A 31 -13.64 2.83 -3.15
N ASN A 32 -14.92 2.96 -2.82
CA ASN A 32 -15.99 3.07 -3.82
C ASN A 32 -15.76 4.20 -4.83
N ASP A 33 -15.32 5.38 -4.37
CA ASP A 33 -15.11 6.52 -5.27
C ASP A 33 -13.97 6.34 -6.26
N PHE A 34 -13.02 5.44 -5.99
CA PHE A 34 -11.93 5.09 -6.89
C PHE A 34 -12.21 3.89 -7.79
N CYS A 35 -13.37 3.25 -7.64
CA CYS A 35 -13.81 2.15 -8.50
C CYS A 35 -14.90 2.61 -9.47
N GLU A 36 -15.22 1.78 -10.46
CA GLU A 36 -16.25 2.08 -11.46
C GLU A 36 -17.58 2.47 -10.81
N GLY A 37 -18.14 3.60 -11.22
CA GLY A 37 -19.35 4.19 -10.65
C GLY A 37 -19.09 5.20 -9.53
N GLY A 38 -17.87 5.34 -9.07
CA GLY A 38 -17.47 6.34 -8.07
C GLY A 38 -17.18 7.72 -8.69
N SER A 39 -17.01 8.74 -7.84
CA SER A 39 -16.82 10.13 -8.28
C SER A 39 -15.46 10.40 -8.92
N LEU A 40 -14.48 9.57 -8.66
CA LEU A 40 -13.12 9.63 -9.22
C LEU A 40 -12.67 8.23 -9.69
N ALA A 41 -13.49 7.60 -10.51
CA ALA A 41 -13.34 6.21 -10.91
C ALA A 41 -12.06 5.98 -11.72
N VAL A 42 -11.33 4.94 -11.33
CA VAL A 42 -10.18 4.39 -12.05
C VAL A 42 -10.62 3.11 -12.76
N ALA A 43 -10.38 3.03 -14.06
CA ALA A 43 -10.72 1.84 -14.84
C ALA A 43 -9.95 0.62 -14.31
N GLY A 44 -10.67 -0.46 -14.01
CA GLY A 44 -10.11 -1.67 -13.42
C GLY A 44 -10.12 -1.69 -11.89
N GLY A 45 -10.59 -0.63 -11.22
CA GLY A 45 -10.63 -0.56 -9.76
C GLY A 45 -11.44 -1.69 -9.12
N THR A 46 -12.61 -1.99 -9.64
CA THR A 46 -13.44 -3.12 -9.18
C THR A 46 -12.74 -4.47 -9.38
N ALA A 47 -12.03 -4.64 -10.50
CA ALA A 47 -11.26 -5.86 -10.75
C ALA A 47 -10.10 -6.01 -9.77
N VAL A 48 -9.45 -4.91 -9.39
CA VAL A 48 -8.41 -4.90 -8.35
C VAL A 48 -8.97 -5.33 -6.99
N ALA A 49 -10.14 -4.84 -6.59
CA ALA A 49 -10.78 -5.24 -5.34
C ALA A 49 -10.99 -6.77 -5.29
N ARG A 50 -11.52 -7.36 -6.37
CA ARG A 50 -11.71 -8.82 -6.49
C ARG A 50 -10.40 -9.59 -6.47
N ALA A 51 -9.41 -9.13 -7.26
CA ALA A 51 -8.13 -9.81 -7.37
C ALA A 51 -7.36 -9.85 -6.03
N ILE A 52 -7.41 -8.76 -5.25
CA ILE A 52 -6.86 -8.73 -3.89
C ILE A 52 -7.58 -9.73 -2.99
N SER A 53 -8.91 -9.77 -3.02
CA SER A 53 -9.72 -10.71 -2.23
C SER A 53 -9.42 -12.16 -2.60
N GLU A 54 -9.34 -12.48 -3.89
CA GLU A 54 -8.98 -13.81 -4.39
C GLU A 54 -7.57 -14.21 -3.95
N ARG A 55 -6.61 -13.29 -4.02
CA ARG A 55 -5.24 -13.50 -3.56
C ARG A 55 -5.17 -13.84 -2.08
N LEU A 56 -5.90 -13.12 -1.24
CA LEU A 56 -5.95 -13.38 0.20
C LEU A 56 -6.67 -14.70 0.50
N ALA A 57 -7.78 -15.00 -0.18
CA ALA A 57 -8.54 -16.24 -0.02
C ALA A 57 -7.77 -17.50 -0.46
N ALA A 58 -6.90 -17.38 -1.46
CA ALA A 58 -6.06 -18.49 -1.93
C ALA A 58 -4.97 -18.90 -0.92
N GLY A 59 -4.80 -18.13 0.13
CA GLY A 59 -3.76 -18.28 1.15
C GLY A 59 -2.55 -17.39 0.91
N HIS A 60 -2.03 -16.84 1.98
CA HIS A 60 -0.89 -15.93 1.97
C HIS A 60 0.01 -16.18 3.17
N ASP A 61 1.25 -15.70 3.05
CA ASP A 61 2.29 -15.76 4.08
C ASP A 61 2.58 -14.38 4.72
N TYR A 62 1.69 -13.39 4.52
CA TYR A 62 1.81 -12.10 5.19
C TYR A 62 1.64 -12.25 6.69
N ALA A 63 2.61 -11.72 7.44
CA ALA A 63 2.50 -11.63 8.89
C ALA A 63 1.42 -10.60 9.30
N HIS A 64 1.26 -9.56 8.49
CA HIS A 64 0.29 -8.50 8.72
C HIS A 64 -0.36 -8.06 7.40
N VAL A 65 -1.65 -7.73 7.45
CA VAL A 65 -2.39 -7.10 6.35
C VAL A 65 -3.02 -5.82 6.87
N VAL A 66 -2.71 -4.70 6.24
CA VAL A 66 -3.26 -3.39 6.59
C VAL A 66 -3.84 -2.71 5.35
N ALA A 67 -4.71 -1.76 5.56
CA ALA A 67 -5.31 -0.98 4.47
C ALA A 67 -5.20 0.52 4.74
N THR A 68 -5.21 1.33 3.68
CA THR A 68 -5.30 2.78 3.76
C THR A 68 -6.60 3.28 3.17
N LYS A 69 -7.05 4.44 3.61
CA LYS A 69 -8.22 5.16 3.09
C LYS A 69 -7.93 6.65 2.99
N ASP A 70 -8.33 7.27 1.87
CA ASP A 70 -8.64 8.70 1.89
C ASP A 70 -9.87 8.95 2.74
N PHE A 71 -9.79 9.96 3.59
CA PHE A 71 -10.87 10.31 4.52
C PHE A 71 -10.95 11.84 4.61
N HIS A 72 -11.50 12.46 3.55
CA HIS A 72 -11.49 13.90 3.39
C HIS A 72 -12.62 14.55 4.18
N VAL A 73 -12.27 15.50 5.05
CA VAL A 73 -13.21 16.38 5.78
C VAL A 73 -13.22 17.75 5.11
N ASP A 74 -12.07 18.40 5.04
CA ASP A 74 -11.83 19.64 4.31
C ASP A 74 -10.38 19.66 3.82
N PRO A 75 -10.10 19.06 2.67
CA PRO A 75 -8.74 18.98 2.12
C PRO A 75 -8.31 20.27 1.39
N GLY A 76 -9.07 21.37 1.51
CA GLY A 76 -8.74 22.65 0.90
C GLY A 76 -8.69 22.59 -0.63
N ALA A 77 -7.61 23.12 -1.20
CA ALA A 77 -7.42 23.21 -2.66
C ALA A 77 -7.27 21.84 -3.37
N HIS A 78 -7.22 20.73 -2.63
CA HIS A 78 -7.26 19.39 -3.21
C HIS A 78 -8.60 19.11 -3.90
N PHE A 79 -9.70 19.70 -3.39
CA PHE A 79 -11.01 19.69 -4.03
C PHE A 79 -11.22 20.96 -4.87
N SER A 80 -11.76 20.78 -6.06
CA SER A 80 -12.08 21.90 -6.97
C SER A 80 -13.32 21.58 -7.81
N ASP A 81 -14.14 22.60 -8.05
CA ASP A 81 -15.23 22.52 -9.03
C ASP A 81 -14.71 22.56 -10.48
N HIS A 82 -13.45 22.98 -10.65
CA HIS A 82 -12.73 23.02 -11.93
C HIS A 82 -11.34 22.34 -11.76
N PRO A 83 -11.32 21.02 -11.53
CA PRO A 83 -10.07 20.32 -11.23
C PRO A 83 -9.15 20.28 -12.44
N ASP A 84 -7.83 20.38 -12.18
CA ASP A 84 -6.79 20.17 -13.18
C ASP A 84 -6.41 18.70 -13.37
N TYR A 85 -6.95 17.80 -12.54
CA TYR A 85 -6.67 16.36 -12.52
C TYR A 85 -5.17 16.01 -12.40
N ALA A 86 -4.41 16.89 -11.76
CA ALA A 86 -3.01 16.69 -11.41
C ALA A 86 -2.74 17.01 -9.93
N ALA A 87 -3.17 18.18 -9.47
CA ALA A 87 -3.04 18.62 -8.09
C ALA A 87 -4.41 18.84 -7.41
N SER A 88 -5.47 19.02 -8.20
CA SER A 88 -6.84 19.21 -7.74
C SER A 88 -7.81 18.22 -8.40
N TRP A 89 -8.81 17.82 -7.67
CA TRP A 89 -9.73 16.73 -8.00
C TRP A 89 -11.17 17.12 -7.67
N PRO A 90 -12.19 16.50 -8.31
CA PRO A 90 -13.55 16.61 -7.84
C PRO A 90 -13.67 16.02 -6.43
N PRO A 91 -14.66 16.42 -5.61
CA PRO A 91 -14.90 15.81 -4.32
C PRO A 91 -15.01 14.28 -4.40
N HIS A 92 -14.22 13.58 -3.58
CA HIS A 92 -14.16 12.14 -3.50
C HIS A 92 -13.79 11.71 -2.07
N CYS A 93 -14.12 10.49 -1.71
CA CYS A 93 -13.79 9.89 -0.42
C CYS A 93 -14.10 10.82 0.77
N VAL A 94 -15.24 11.53 0.69
CA VAL A 94 -15.68 12.44 1.73
C VAL A 94 -16.09 11.64 2.96
N ALA A 95 -15.55 12.03 4.12
CA ALA A 95 -15.79 11.37 5.40
C ALA A 95 -17.29 11.18 5.66
N GLY A 96 -17.68 9.96 6.05
CA GLY A 96 -19.06 9.64 6.36
C GLY A 96 -19.96 9.40 5.15
N THR A 97 -19.43 9.40 3.94
CA THR A 97 -20.17 9.03 2.72
C THR A 97 -19.85 7.63 2.26
N PRO A 98 -20.75 6.95 1.52
CA PRO A 98 -20.46 5.64 0.93
C PRO A 98 -19.25 5.63 -0.01
N GLY A 99 -18.93 6.77 -0.63
CA GLY A 99 -17.75 6.91 -1.50
C GLY A 99 -16.43 6.67 -0.79
N ALA A 100 -16.36 7.00 0.50
CA ALA A 100 -15.19 6.75 1.34
C ALA A 100 -15.09 5.32 1.86
N ASP A 101 -16.13 4.50 1.73
CA ASP A 101 -16.10 3.11 2.17
C ASP A 101 -15.27 2.25 1.24
N PHE A 102 -14.71 1.15 1.76
CA PHE A 102 -14.06 0.15 0.93
C PHE A 102 -15.06 -0.45 -0.07
N HIS A 103 -14.57 -0.76 -1.26
CA HIS A 103 -15.38 -1.41 -2.28
C HIS A 103 -15.92 -2.76 -1.76
N PRO A 104 -17.19 -3.12 -1.99
CA PRO A 104 -17.80 -4.32 -1.43
C PRO A 104 -17.16 -5.63 -1.93
N ASP A 105 -16.49 -5.61 -3.07
CA ASP A 105 -15.75 -6.77 -3.58
C ASP A 105 -14.35 -6.92 -2.94
N LEU A 106 -13.94 -5.99 -2.07
CA LEU A 106 -12.76 -6.15 -1.25
C LEU A 106 -13.14 -6.84 0.07
N ASP A 107 -12.65 -8.05 0.25
CA ASP A 107 -12.76 -8.75 1.54
C ASP A 107 -11.75 -8.16 2.53
N THR A 108 -12.27 -7.47 3.54
CA THR A 108 -11.47 -6.85 4.59
C THR A 108 -11.25 -7.74 5.81
N GLY A 109 -11.68 -9.00 5.76
CA GLY A 109 -11.59 -9.92 6.89
C GLY A 109 -10.16 -10.19 7.40
N ALA A 110 -9.17 -10.06 6.52
CA ALA A 110 -7.75 -10.17 6.89
C ALA A 110 -7.12 -8.84 7.33
N VAL A 111 -7.78 -7.70 7.14
CA VAL A 111 -7.24 -6.37 7.47
C VAL A 111 -7.26 -6.16 8.98
N GLU A 112 -6.07 -6.03 9.56
CA GLU A 112 -5.91 -5.82 11.01
C GLU A 112 -6.15 -4.37 11.43
N THR A 113 -5.76 -3.42 10.59
CA THR A 113 -5.80 -1.99 10.90
C THR A 113 -5.97 -1.18 9.62
N VAL A 114 -6.74 -0.09 9.73
CA VAL A 114 -6.96 0.88 8.65
C VAL A 114 -6.27 2.19 9.03
N PHE A 115 -5.49 2.74 8.10
CA PHE A 115 -4.83 4.03 8.24
C PHE A 115 -5.57 5.05 7.37
N THR A 116 -6.07 6.11 7.98
CA THR A 116 -6.79 7.18 7.30
C THR A 116 -5.86 8.36 7.04
N LYS A 117 -6.01 9.00 5.89
CA LYS A 117 -5.22 10.15 5.46
C LYS A 117 -6.06 11.22 4.76
N GLY A 118 -5.50 12.43 4.62
CA GLY A 118 -6.10 13.48 3.81
C GLY A 118 -7.28 14.20 4.43
N ALA A 119 -7.48 14.19 5.77
CA ALA A 119 -8.63 14.82 6.40
C ALA A 119 -8.69 16.32 6.12
N HIS A 120 -7.56 17.03 6.20
CA HIS A 120 -7.48 18.49 6.09
C HIS A 120 -6.39 18.98 5.13
N ALA A 121 -5.83 18.11 4.35
CA ALA A 121 -4.83 18.40 3.31
C ALA A 121 -4.83 17.32 2.25
N ALA A 122 -4.22 17.60 1.09
CA ALA A 122 -3.89 16.55 0.12
C ALA A 122 -2.93 15.53 0.76
N ALA A 123 -3.20 14.25 0.60
CA ALA A 123 -2.33 13.17 1.03
C ALA A 123 -2.45 11.99 0.06
N TYR A 124 -1.33 11.55 -0.50
CA TYR A 124 -1.31 10.44 -1.43
C TYR A 124 -0.73 9.18 -0.80
N SER A 125 0.35 9.32 -0.02
CA SER A 125 1.03 8.19 0.61
C SER A 125 0.27 7.67 1.82
N GLY A 126 0.13 6.35 1.93
CA GLY A 126 -0.36 5.69 3.15
C GLY A 126 0.50 5.99 4.38
N PHE A 127 1.77 6.37 4.19
CA PHE A 127 2.67 6.76 5.27
C PHE A 127 2.38 8.15 5.85
N GLU A 128 1.50 8.93 5.22
CA GLU A 128 0.92 10.16 5.79
C GLU A 128 -0.28 9.87 6.68
N GLY A 129 -0.75 8.63 6.70
CA GLY A 129 -1.90 8.18 7.48
C GLY A 129 -1.56 7.69 8.87
N ALA A 130 -2.58 7.66 9.71
CA ALA A 130 -2.55 7.10 11.05
C ALA A 130 -3.77 6.20 11.30
N ASP A 131 -3.62 5.26 12.24
CA ASP A 131 -4.72 4.43 12.71
C ASP A 131 -5.66 5.21 13.65
N GLU A 132 -6.70 4.56 14.13
CA GLU A 132 -7.68 5.17 15.04
C GLU A 132 -7.06 5.66 16.36
N ALA A 133 -5.95 5.06 16.79
CA ALA A 133 -5.19 5.48 17.97
C ALA A 133 -4.22 6.63 17.69
N GLY A 134 -4.09 7.06 16.42
CA GLY A 134 -3.15 8.08 15.98
C GLY A 134 -1.73 7.57 15.71
N THR A 135 -1.54 6.25 15.60
CA THR A 135 -0.23 5.66 15.28
C THR A 135 0.05 5.77 13.79
N PRO A 136 1.15 6.40 13.37
CA PRO A 136 1.55 6.43 11.96
C PRO A 136 1.86 5.04 11.41
N LEU A 137 1.58 4.81 10.12
CA LEU A 137 1.80 3.51 9.46
C LEU A 137 3.23 2.99 9.62
N ALA A 138 4.24 3.84 9.46
CA ALA A 138 5.64 3.43 9.61
C ALA A 138 5.95 2.91 11.03
N ASP A 139 5.45 3.59 12.05
CA ASP A 139 5.67 3.22 13.45
C ASP A 139 4.93 1.95 13.81
N TRP A 140 3.71 1.79 13.28
CA TRP A 140 2.91 0.57 13.44
C TRP A 140 3.61 -0.67 12.87
N LEU A 141 4.17 -0.55 11.67
CA LEU A 141 4.92 -1.62 11.00
C LEU A 141 6.21 -1.96 11.76
N ARG A 142 6.99 -0.94 12.13
CA ARG A 142 8.26 -1.13 12.85
C ARG A 142 8.05 -1.77 14.23
N ALA A 143 7.01 -1.36 14.96
CA ALA A 143 6.68 -1.92 16.26
C ALA A 143 6.37 -3.42 16.20
N ARG A 144 6.02 -3.94 15.01
CA ARG A 144 5.72 -5.36 14.75
C ARG A 144 6.86 -6.12 14.08
N GLY A 145 8.01 -5.46 13.91
CA GLY A 145 9.19 -6.08 13.30
C GLY A 145 9.06 -6.33 11.79
N VAL A 146 8.12 -5.62 11.12
CA VAL A 146 8.00 -5.69 9.67
C VAL A 146 9.24 -5.04 9.03
N ASP A 147 9.84 -5.75 8.09
CA ASP A 147 11.01 -5.32 7.31
C ASP A 147 10.76 -5.35 5.80
N GLU A 148 9.73 -6.06 5.36
CA GLU A 148 9.30 -6.14 3.97
C GLU A 148 7.82 -5.73 3.81
N VAL A 149 7.51 -5.01 2.74
CA VAL A 149 6.14 -4.64 2.40
C VAL A 149 5.82 -4.94 0.95
N ASP A 150 4.66 -5.55 0.74
CA ASP A 150 4.00 -5.61 -0.56
C ASP A 150 2.93 -4.53 -0.63
N VAL A 151 2.83 -3.84 -1.75
CA VAL A 151 1.86 -2.76 -1.97
C VAL A 151 0.95 -3.14 -3.13
N ALA A 152 -0.35 -3.02 -2.91
CA ALA A 152 -1.41 -3.26 -3.89
C ALA A 152 -2.49 -2.19 -3.74
N GLY A 153 -3.38 -2.03 -4.70
CA GLY A 153 -4.53 -1.11 -4.62
C GLY A 153 -4.59 -0.05 -5.72
N ILE A 154 -5.09 1.14 -5.40
CA ILE A 154 -5.46 2.18 -6.34
C ILE A 154 -4.92 3.55 -5.87
N ALA A 155 -4.42 4.39 -6.77
CA ALA A 155 -4.07 4.13 -8.16
C ALA A 155 -2.56 3.93 -8.28
N THR A 156 -2.16 3.13 -9.26
CA THR A 156 -0.74 2.80 -9.51
C THR A 156 0.14 4.04 -9.58
N ASP A 157 -0.31 5.06 -10.29
CA ASP A 157 0.40 6.31 -10.59
C ASP A 157 0.25 7.41 -9.52
N TYR A 158 -0.56 7.21 -8.49
CA TYR A 158 -0.77 8.17 -7.39
C TYR A 158 -0.53 7.54 -6.01
N CYS A 159 -1.56 7.08 -5.34
CA CYS A 159 -1.45 6.63 -3.95
C CYS A 159 -0.58 5.37 -3.79
N VAL A 160 -0.64 4.43 -4.73
CA VAL A 160 0.24 3.25 -4.73
C VAL A 160 1.70 3.67 -4.93
N HIS A 161 1.99 4.50 -5.93
CA HIS A 161 3.32 5.04 -6.18
C HIS A 161 3.87 5.77 -4.95
N ALA A 162 3.11 6.73 -4.40
CA ALA A 162 3.53 7.50 -3.25
C ALA A 162 3.78 6.61 -2.01
N THR A 163 2.90 5.64 -1.76
CA THR A 163 3.05 4.70 -0.65
C THR A 163 4.28 3.81 -0.80
N ALA A 164 4.50 3.24 -1.99
CA ALA A 164 5.66 2.40 -2.25
C ALA A 164 6.98 3.18 -2.20
N ALA A 165 6.98 4.41 -2.73
CA ALA A 165 8.15 5.30 -2.67
C ALA A 165 8.53 5.64 -1.22
N ASP A 166 7.56 5.97 -0.39
CA ASP A 166 7.80 6.28 1.02
C ASP A 166 8.19 5.04 1.82
N ALA A 167 7.63 3.87 1.51
CA ALA A 167 8.07 2.61 2.10
C ALA A 167 9.55 2.35 1.83
N ALA A 168 9.98 2.48 0.58
CA ALA A 168 11.38 2.30 0.19
C ALA A 168 12.31 3.33 0.88
N ARG A 169 11.91 4.60 0.93
CA ARG A 169 12.66 5.66 1.63
C ARG A 169 12.72 5.44 3.14
N ALA A 170 11.68 4.83 3.72
CA ALA A 170 11.64 4.50 5.14
C ALA A 170 12.47 3.24 5.50
N GLY A 171 13.06 2.58 4.49
CA GLY A 171 13.96 1.44 4.65
C GLY A 171 13.29 0.07 4.62
N PHE A 172 12.01 -0.02 4.26
CA PHE A 172 11.36 -1.31 4.03
C PHE A 172 11.77 -1.88 2.67
N ALA A 173 12.07 -3.18 2.61
CA ALA A 173 12.18 -3.88 1.34
C ALA A 173 10.79 -3.88 0.67
N THR A 174 10.65 -3.14 -0.42
CA THR A 174 9.34 -2.79 -1.00
C THR A 174 9.12 -3.52 -2.30
N ARG A 175 7.97 -4.17 -2.44
CA ARG A 175 7.49 -4.76 -3.68
C ARG A 175 6.10 -4.23 -4.02
N VAL A 176 5.87 -3.90 -5.30
CA VAL A 176 4.55 -3.53 -5.80
C VAL A 176 4.00 -4.68 -6.65
N LEU A 177 2.79 -5.12 -6.31
CA LEU A 177 2.08 -6.18 -7.02
C LEU A 177 1.24 -5.52 -8.14
N LEU A 178 1.86 -5.28 -9.31
CA LEU A 178 1.25 -4.51 -10.39
C LEU A 178 -0.05 -5.12 -10.92
N ASP A 179 -0.17 -6.44 -10.93
CA ASP A 179 -1.39 -7.18 -11.28
C ASP A 179 -2.55 -6.97 -10.28
N LEU A 180 -2.25 -6.43 -9.11
CA LEU A 180 -3.22 -6.02 -8.08
C LEU A 180 -3.31 -4.48 -7.96
N THR A 181 -3.04 -3.75 -9.04
CA THR A 181 -3.16 -2.28 -9.10
C THR A 181 -3.86 -1.85 -10.39
N ALA A 182 -4.45 -0.66 -10.38
CA ALA A 182 -5.02 0.01 -11.56
C ALA A 182 -4.53 1.46 -11.62
N GLY A 183 -4.12 1.92 -12.79
CA GLY A 183 -3.61 3.27 -13.01
C GLY A 183 -4.67 4.20 -13.60
N VAL A 184 -4.52 5.51 -13.32
CA VAL A 184 -5.41 6.56 -13.85
C VAL A 184 -5.16 6.75 -15.35
N ALA A 185 -3.90 6.85 -15.75
CA ALA A 185 -3.52 7.07 -17.13
C ALA A 185 -2.25 6.27 -17.53
N PRO A 186 -2.15 5.81 -18.80
CA PRO A 186 -1.00 5.00 -19.24
C PRO A 186 0.35 5.70 -19.07
N GLU A 187 0.45 6.99 -19.40
CA GLU A 187 1.72 7.74 -19.34
C GLU A 187 2.20 7.94 -17.91
N SER A 188 1.31 8.40 -17.01
CA SER A 188 1.66 8.59 -15.60
C SER A 188 1.94 7.26 -14.90
N THR A 189 1.24 6.19 -15.27
CA THR A 189 1.50 4.84 -14.77
C THR A 189 2.88 4.33 -15.19
N ALA A 190 3.27 4.50 -16.47
CA ALA A 190 4.58 4.11 -16.95
C ALA A 190 5.70 4.88 -16.22
N LYS A 191 5.51 6.19 -16.03
CA LYS A 191 6.45 7.02 -15.28
C LYS A 191 6.57 6.58 -13.82
N ALA A 192 5.46 6.31 -13.14
CA ALA A 192 5.46 5.83 -11.76
C ALA A 192 6.23 4.50 -11.60
N ILE A 193 6.07 3.58 -12.57
CA ILE A 193 6.80 2.31 -12.61
C ILE A 193 8.31 2.55 -12.75
N GLU A 194 8.73 3.47 -13.62
CA GLU A 194 10.15 3.84 -13.77
C GLU A 194 10.72 4.46 -12.50
N ASP A 195 10.00 5.39 -11.89
CA ASP A 195 10.39 6.05 -10.65
C ASP A 195 10.57 5.02 -9.51
N LEU A 196 9.65 4.07 -9.38
CA LEU A 196 9.72 3.01 -8.36
C LEU A 196 10.92 2.07 -8.57
N ARG A 197 11.22 1.71 -9.82
CA ARG A 197 12.44 0.93 -10.14
C ARG A 197 13.71 1.69 -9.75
N ALA A 198 13.75 2.99 -10.04
CA ALA A 198 14.89 3.84 -9.68
C ALA A 198 15.09 3.95 -8.17
N LEU A 199 14.02 3.83 -7.38
CA LEU A 199 14.05 3.78 -5.92
C LEU A 199 14.42 2.39 -5.35
N GLY A 200 14.58 1.38 -6.21
CA GLY A 200 14.93 0.02 -5.80
C GLY A 200 13.75 -0.83 -5.35
N ALA A 201 12.51 -0.42 -5.65
CA ALA A 201 11.34 -1.26 -5.42
C ALA A 201 11.30 -2.44 -6.40
N ASP A 202 10.93 -3.61 -5.93
CA ASP A 202 10.63 -4.76 -6.75
C ASP A 202 9.23 -4.62 -7.36
N LEU A 203 9.07 -4.92 -8.65
CA LEU A 203 7.80 -4.80 -9.34
C LEU A 203 7.44 -6.14 -9.98
N THR A 204 6.29 -6.69 -9.62
CA THR A 204 5.81 -7.98 -10.14
C THR A 204 4.47 -7.86 -10.83
N GLY A 205 4.26 -8.64 -11.90
CA GLY A 205 3.03 -8.62 -12.68
C GLY A 205 2.95 -7.44 -13.65
N THR A 206 1.74 -7.16 -14.13
CA THR A 206 1.41 -6.05 -15.04
C THR A 206 0.15 -5.35 -14.54
N VAL A 207 0.07 -4.02 -14.74
CA VAL A 207 -1.08 -3.21 -14.30
C VAL A 207 -2.36 -3.67 -14.99
N ALA A 208 -3.46 -3.78 -14.24
CA ALA A 208 -4.77 -4.12 -14.76
C ALA A 208 -5.23 -3.08 -15.82
N GLY A 209 -5.68 -3.55 -16.98
CA GLY A 209 -6.18 -2.67 -18.05
C GLY A 209 -5.10 -2.01 -18.92
N ALA A 210 -3.82 -2.31 -18.74
CA ALA A 210 -2.75 -1.89 -19.64
C ALA A 210 -2.72 -2.80 -20.89
N SER A 211 -3.64 -2.58 -21.84
CA SER A 211 -3.70 -3.27 -23.14
C SER A 211 -3.93 -2.24 -24.24
#